data_ab5ed50330be0e7e04b511dd478961f5
#
_entry.id   ab5ed50330be0e7e04b511dd478961f5
#
_cell.length_a   1.000
_cell.length_b   1.000
_cell.length_c   1.000
_cell.angle_alpha   90.00
_cell.angle_beta   90.00
_cell.angle_gamma   90.00
#
_symmetry.space_group_name_H-M   'P 1'
#
loop_
_entity.id
_entity.type
_entity.pdbx_description
1 polymer ?
#
loop_
_entity_poly.entity_id
_entity_poly.type
_entity_poly.pdbx_seq_one_letter_code
_entity_poly.pdbx_strand_id
1 'polypeptide(L)'
;PLHPRIFIYLIFTLLVFNIITSKKNNILSSFLVGFFSLLSLLFYWDIGTYINVLLIIVLIYLFSIKKFSDFHKIIIGIILSWLIFYSLISNNEFKEFINQYIIILNISDYLIGIEFPKPFTDKSTRHTKALLLIIISGVFLINYIFDKLKKESLESKFLLFFLFISSIIFFKSGLMRSDGPHIK
;
A
#
# COMPACT_ATOMS: atom_id res chain seq x y z
N PRO A 1 6.95 -3.02 -20.68
CA PRO A 1 7.52 -2.09 -19.68
C PRO A 1 6.62 -2.06 -18.46
N LEU A 2 7.21 -2.20 -17.27
CA LEU A 2 6.49 -2.05 -16.01
C LEU A 2 5.94 -0.61 -15.93
N HIS A 3 4.65 -0.49 -15.63
CA HIS A 3 4.03 0.83 -15.44
C HIS A 3 4.70 1.54 -14.25
N PRO A 4 5.04 2.85 -14.32
CA PRO A 4 5.73 3.57 -13.25
C PRO A 4 5.08 3.44 -11.86
N ARG A 5 3.76 3.28 -11.81
CA ARG A 5 3.00 3.07 -10.57
C ARG A 5 3.38 1.79 -9.84
N ILE A 6 3.59 0.69 -10.58
CA ILE A 6 4.01 -0.59 -10.00
C ILE A 6 5.42 -0.47 -9.44
N PHE A 7 6.29 0.31 -10.10
CA PHE A 7 7.65 0.51 -9.67
C PHE A 7 7.76 1.18 -8.30
N ILE A 8 6.98 2.25 -8.05
CA ILE A 8 6.93 2.93 -6.76
C ILE A 8 6.51 1.97 -5.64
N TYR A 9 5.47 1.17 -5.90
CA TYR A 9 5.01 0.17 -4.94
C TYR A 9 6.07 -0.92 -4.68
N LEU A 10 6.75 -1.41 -5.72
CA LEU A 10 7.80 -2.42 -5.56
C LEU A 10 8.94 -1.91 -4.68
N ILE A 11 9.40 -0.67 -4.90
CA ILE A 11 10.45 -0.06 -4.05
C ILE A 11 9.98 0.00 -2.59
N PHE A 12 8.76 0.51 -2.35
CA PHE A 12 8.20 0.56 -1.00
C PHE A 12 8.17 -0.82 -0.35
N THR A 13 7.67 -1.83 -1.06
CA THR A 13 7.60 -3.21 -0.57
C THR A 13 8.97 -3.79 -0.25
N LEU A 14 9.97 -3.56 -1.11
CA LEU A 14 11.35 -4.00 -0.87
C LEU A 14 11.96 -3.34 0.37
N LEU A 15 11.70 -2.04 0.59
CA LEU A 15 12.15 -1.34 1.79
C LEU A 15 11.50 -1.91 3.06
N VAL A 16 10.18 -2.18 3.01
CA VAL A 16 9.46 -2.82 4.13
C VAL A 16 10.02 -4.21 4.42
N PHE A 17 10.25 -5.03 3.38
CA PHE A 17 10.90 -6.34 3.52
C PHE A 17 12.25 -6.22 4.23
N ASN A 18 13.07 -5.27 3.79
CA ASN A 18 14.38 -5.04 4.37
C ASN A 18 14.32 -4.66 5.86
N ILE A 19 13.34 -3.83 6.27
CA ILE A 19 13.16 -3.46 7.69
C ILE A 19 12.75 -4.68 8.53
N ILE A 20 11.85 -5.51 7.99
CA ILE A 20 11.26 -6.63 8.73
C ILE A 20 12.25 -7.77 8.89
N THR A 21 12.97 -8.12 7.82
CA THR A 21 13.93 -9.25 7.80
C THR A 21 15.29 -8.89 8.38
N SER A 22 15.66 -7.62 8.41
CA SER A 22 16.95 -7.20 8.93
C SER A 22 17.01 -7.29 10.45
N LYS A 23 18.04 -8.01 10.95
CA LYS A 23 18.38 -8.03 12.38
C LYS A 23 19.14 -6.76 12.81
N LYS A 24 19.75 -6.05 11.88
CA LYS A 24 20.46 -4.79 12.14
C LYS A 24 19.52 -3.61 11.91
N ASN A 25 19.69 -2.56 12.73
CA ASN A 25 19.00 -1.29 12.55
C ASN A 25 19.31 -0.68 11.18
N ASN A 26 18.38 -0.80 10.25
CA ASN A 26 18.54 -0.28 8.89
C ASN A 26 17.99 1.14 8.81
N ILE A 27 18.81 2.11 9.28
CA ILE A 27 18.41 3.52 9.44
C ILE A 27 17.84 4.07 8.13
N LEU A 28 18.54 3.83 7.02
CA LEU A 28 18.16 4.38 5.73
C LEU A 28 16.82 3.81 5.24
N SER A 29 16.63 2.50 5.31
CA SER A 29 15.38 1.87 4.84
C SER A 29 14.18 2.32 5.66
N SER A 30 14.32 2.39 7.00
CA SER A 30 13.23 2.84 7.87
C SER A 30 12.86 4.30 7.59
N PHE A 31 13.85 5.16 7.44
CA PHE A 31 13.65 6.57 7.09
C PHE A 31 12.98 6.71 5.72
N LEU A 32 13.47 6.00 4.69
CA LEU A 32 12.93 6.05 3.34
C LEU A 32 11.48 5.55 3.29
N VAL A 33 11.12 4.50 4.03
CA VAL A 33 9.72 4.03 4.11
C VAL A 33 8.79 5.15 4.59
N GLY A 34 9.20 5.91 5.61
CA GLY A 34 8.44 7.09 6.06
C GLY A 34 8.38 8.19 4.99
N PHE A 35 9.48 8.45 4.32
CA PHE A 35 9.57 9.45 3.25
C PHE A 35 8.65 9.13 2.07
N PHE A 36 8.41 7.85 1.78
CA PHE A 36 7.47 7.39 0.76
C PHE A 36 6.02 7.78 1.04
N SER A 37 5.66 8.14 2.28
CA SER A 37 4.31 8.62 2.62
C SER A 37 3.88 9.78 1.71
N LEU A 38 4.68 10.81 1.61
CA LEU A 38 4.39 11.97 0.76
C LEU A 38 4.81 11.74 -0.70
N LEU A 39 6.00 11.17 -0.92
CA LEU A 39 6.53 10.98 -2.26
C LEU A 39 5.56 10.22 -3.16
N SER A 40 4.93 9.17 -2.64
CA SER A 40 3.95 8.38 -3.37
C SER A 40 2.68 9.17 -3.73
N LEU A 41 2.24 10.07 -2.85
CA LEU A 41 1.10 10.96 -3.11
C LEU A 41 1.42 11.98 -4.22
N LEU A 42 2.63 12.52 -4.25
CA LEU A 42 3.06 13.47 -5.27
C LEU A 42 3.13 12.85 -6.67
N PHE A 43 3.46 11.55 -6.75
CA PHE A 43 3.51 10.87 -8.05
C PHE A 43 2.14 10.36 -8.51
N TYR A 44 1.38 9.73 -7.61
CA TYR A 44 0.09 9.12 -7.94
C TYR A 44 -0.81 9.08 -6.71
N TRP A 45 -1.87 9.85 -6.68
CA TRP A 45 -2.81 9.96 -5.56
C TRP A 45 -3.38 8.60 -5.09
N ASP A 46 -3.82 7.77 -6.04
CA ASP A 46 -4.38 6.45 -5.77
C ASP A 46 -3.35 5.50 -5.11
N ILE A 47 -2.20 5.35 -5.74
CA ILE A 47 -1.11 4.51 -5.20
C ILE A 47 -0.57 5.08 -3.89
N GLY A 48 -0.44 6.40 -3.79
CA GLY A 48 0.01 7.07 -2.58
C GLY A 48 -0.93 6.81 -1.41
N THR A 49 -2.24 6.86 -1.64
CA THR A 49 -3.23 6.50 -0.61
C THR A 49 -3.04 5.06 -0.14
N TYR A 50 -2.89 4.11 -1.07
CA TYR A 50 -2.67 2.70 -0.73
C TYR A 50 -1.37 2.46 0.02
N ILE A 51 -0.28 3.11 -0.39
CA ILE A 51 1.01 3.04 0.31
C ILE A 51 0.87 3.58 1.74
N ASN A 52 0.14 4.68 1.95
CA ASN A 52 -0.09 5.21 3.29
C ASN A 52 -0.92 4.27 4.18
N VAL A 53 -1.93 3.59 3.63
CA VAL A 53 -2.68 2.55 4.37
C VAL A 53 -1.74 1.39 4.76
N LEU A 54 -0.91 0.92 3.84
CA LEU A 54 0.07 -0.13 4.12
C LEU A 54 1.13 0.32 5.13
N LEU A 55 1.54 1.59 5.09
CA LEU A 55 2.46 2.19 6.05
C LEU A 55 1.90 2.17 7.47
N ILE A 56 0.61 2.46 7.65
CA ILE A 56 -0.06 2.35 8.95
C ILE A 56 0.02 0.90 9.47
N ILE A 57 -0.21 -0.08 8.63
CA ILE A 57 -0.11 -1.51 9.00
C ILE A 57 1.32 -1.86 9.45
N VAL A 58 2.33 -1.36 8.74
CA VAL A 58 3.74 -1.55 9.12
C VAL A 58 4.04 -0.90 10.47
N LEU A 59 3.56 0.33 10.71
CA LEU A 59 3.74 1.03 11.99
C LEU A 59 3.09 0.27 13.15
N ILE A 60 1.86 -0.21 12.99
CA ILE A 60 1.16 -1.02 14.00
C ILE A 60 1.96 -2.29 14.31
N TYR A 61 2.48 -2.96 13.29
CA TYR A 61 3.29 -4.16 13.48
C TYR A 61 4.58 -3.86 14.25
N LEU A 62 5.36 -2.86 13.84
CA LEU A 62 6.61 -2.48 14.51
C LEU A 62 6.39 -2.09 15.97
N PHE A 63 5.30 -1.37 16.25
CA PHE A 63 4.89 -1.04 17.60
C PHE A 63 4.57 -2.29 18.43
N SER A 64 3.82 -3.24 17.86
CA SER A 64 3.41 -4.48 18.53
C SER A 64 4.59 -5.39 18.89
N ILE A 65 5.62 -5.44 18.04
CA ILE A 65 6.86 -6.22 18.31
C ILE A 65 7.92 -5.43 19.10
N LYS A 66 7.56 -4.21 19.56
CA LYS A 66 8.45 -3.30 20.32
C LYS A 66 9.74 -2.89 19.56
N LYS A 67 9.71 -2.89 18.23
CA LYS A 67 10.82 -2.42 17.38
C LYS A 67 10.79 -0.91 17.27
N PHE A 68 10.83 -0.21 18.39
CA PHE A 68 10.63 1.24 18.50
C PHE A 68 11.66 2.06 17.72
N SER A 69 12.89 1.56 17.58
CA SER A 69 13.92 2.27 16.82
C SER A 69 13.51 2.50 15.36
N ASP A 70 13.01 1.46 14.68
CA ASP A 70 12.56 1.56 13.29
C ASP A 70 11.23 2.33 13.19
N PHE A 71 10.33 2.14 14.15
CA PHE A 71 9.09 2.90 14.25
C PHE A 71 9.36 4.42 14.29
N HIS A 72 10.25 4.90 15.19
CA HIS A 72 10.55 6.33 15.30
C HIS A 72 11.22 6.88 14.03
N LYS A 73 12.08 6.12 13.37
CA LYS A 73 12.72 6.55 12.12
C LYS A 73 11.72 6.72 10.99
N ILE A 74 10.72 5.82 10.90
CA ILE A 74 9.63 5.96 9.94
C ILE A 74 8.83 7.23 10.23
N ILE A 75 8.47 7.48 11.49
CA ILE A 75 7.75 8.70 11.87
C ILE A 75 8.56 9.96 11.53
N ILE A 76 9.86 9.96 11.83
CA ILE A 76 10.75 11.08 11.45
C ILE A 76 10.76 11.26 9.93
N GLY A 77 10.83 10.17 9.17
CA GLY A 77 10.77 10.23 7.70
C GLY A 77 9.47 10.84 7.19
N ILE A 78 8.32 10.48 7.78
CA ILE A 78 7.02 11.08 7.46
C ILE A 78 7.04 12.58 7.76
N ILE A 79 7.38 12.96 8.99
CA ILE A 79 7.38 14.36 9.43
C ILE A 79 8.31 15.19 8.53
N LEU A 80 9.52 14.70 8.29
CA LEU A 80 10.50 15.45 7.50
C LEU A 80 10.05 15.63 6.04
N SER A 81 9.47 14.60 5.42
CA SER A 81 8.96 14.72 4.05
C SER A 81 7.88 15.81 3.93
N TRP A 82 6.93 15.85 4.88
CA TRP A 82 5.87 16.84 4.90
C TRP A 82 6.39 18.25 5.24
N LEU A 83 7.38 18.39 6.14
CA LEU A 83 8.02 19.67 6.46
C LEU A 83 8.78 20.22 5.26
N ILE A 84 9.55 19.39 4.56
CA ILE A 84 10.24 19.80 3.33
C ILE A 84 9.24 20.27 2.29
N PHE A 85 8.19 19.52 2.04
CA PHE A 85 7.15 19.90 1.08
C PHE A 85 6.50 21.23 1.43
N TYR A 86 6.09 21.39 2.70
CA TYR A 86 5.50 22.63 3.19
C TYR A 86 6.45 23.83 3.05
N SER A 87 7.75 23.63 3.22
CA SER A 87 8.76 24.70 3.08
C SER A 87 9.06 25.10 1.62
N LEU A 88 8.76 24.21 0.66
CA LEU A 88 9.05 24.44 -0.76
C LEU A 88 7.89 25.09 -1.51
N ILE A 89 6.68 25.07 -0.96
CA ILE A 89 5.47 25.61 -1.61
C ILE A 89 4.85 26.71 -0.77
N SER A 90 4.05 27.58 -1.41
CA SER A 90 3.31 28.62 -0.69
C SER A 90 2.18 28.02 0.16
N ASN A 91 1.75 28.75 1.20
CA ASN A 91 0.61 28.33 2.03
C ASN A 91 -0.67 28.09 1.23
N ASN A 92 -0.89 28.85 0.17
CA ASN A 92 -2.07 28.71 -0.68
C ASN A 92 -1.99 27.43 -1.50
N GLU A 93 -0.85 27.12 -2.10
CA GLU A 93 -0.63 25.88 -2.86
C GLU A 93 -0.74 24.65 -1.96
N PHE A 94 -0.23 24.74 -0.72
CA PHE A 94 -0.39 23.64 0.24
C PHE A 94 -1.86 23.37 0.57
N LYS A 95 -2.64 24.44 0.85
CA LYS A 95 -4.09 24.29 1.10
C LYS A 95 -4.81 23.72 -0.11
N GLU A 96 -4.47 24.18 -1.30
CA GLU A 96 -5.04 23.67 -2.55
C GLU A 96 -4.70 22.19 -2.76
N PHE A 97 -3.45 21.77 -2.53
CA PHE A 97 -3.04 20.38 -2.59
C PHE A 97 -3.88 19.49 -1.66
N ILE A 98 -4.06 19.89 -0.40
CA ILE A 98 -4.89 19.14 0.55
C ILE A 98 -6.35 19.10 0.12
N ASN A 99 -6.91 20.24 -0.31
CA ASN A 99 -8.30 20.29 -0.77
C ASN A 99 -8.53 19.39 -1.99
N GLN A 100 -7.66 19.45 -2.99
CA GLN A 100 -7.74 18.57 -4.15
C GLN A 100 -7.65 17.10 -3.78
N TYR A 101 -6.77 16.75 -2.84
CA TYR A 101 -6.66 15.37 -2.36
C TYR A 101 -7.97 14.89 -1.70
N ILE A 102 -8.58 15.70 -0.83
CA ILE A 102 -9.86 15.40 -0.20
C ILE A 102 -10.98 15.26 -1.25
N ILE A 103 -11.03 16.17 -2.23
CA ILE A 103 -12.00 16.10 -3.32
C ILE A 103 -11.83 14.79 -4.09
N ILE A 104 -10.61 14.45 -4.49
CA ILE A 104 -10.33 13.20 -5.24
C ILE A 104 -10.74 11.97 -4.44
N LEU A 105 -10.48 11.93 -3.12
CA LEU A 105 -10.91 10.81 -2.27
C LEU A 105 -12.44 10.67 -2.25
N ASN A 106 -13.16 11.79 -2.19
CA ASN A 106 -14.62 11.79 -2.11
C ASN A 106 -15.31 11.44 -3.43
N ILE A 107 -14.70 11.81 -4.57
CA ILE A 107 -15.29 11.61 -5.90
C ILE A 107 -14.61 10.50 -6.71
N SER A 108 -13.64 9.79 -6.11
CA SER A 108 -12.86 8.76 -6.81
C SER A 108 -13.73 7.69 -7.47
N ASP A 109 -14.85 7.33 -6.84
CA ASP A 109 -15.80 6.35 -7.36
C ASP A 109 -16.62 6.90 -8.56
N TYR A 110 -16.79 8.22 -8.65
CA TYR A 110 -17.52 8.89 -9.74
C TYR A 110 -16.62 9.31 -10.90
N LEU A 111 -15.34 9.63 -10.65
CA LEU A 111 -14.39 10.11 -11.66
C LEU A 111 -14.13 9.09 -12.78
N ILE A 112 -14.34 7.82 -12.49
CA ILE A 112 -14.03 6.74 -13.41
C ILE A 112 -15.19 6.47 -14.38
N GLY A 113 -16.41 6.90 -14.04
CA GLY A 113 -17.58 6.86 -14.94
C GLY A 113 -17.98 5.45 -15.44
N ILE A 114 -17.36 4.40 -14.90
CA ILE A 114 -17.52 3.02 -15.33
C ILE A 114 -18.12 2.26 -14.16
N GLU A 115 -19.23 1.55 -14.41
CA GLU A 115 -19.78 0.64 -13.42
C GLU A 115 -18.72 -0.39 -13.01
N PHE A 116 -18.54 -0.59 -11.70
CA PHE A 116 -17.70 -1.65 -11.19
C PHE A 116 -18.17 -2.99 -11.77
N PRO A 117 -17.28 -3.77 -12.41
CA PRO A 117 -17.66 -5.08 -12.91
C PRO A 117 -18.12 -5.94 -11.72
N LYS A 118 -19.34 -6.44 -11.82
CA LYS A 118 -19.91 -7.33 -10.80
C LYS A 118 -19.25 -8.70 -10.94
N PRO A 119 -18.53 -9.20 -9.94
CA PRO A 119 -18.01 -10.57 -9.95
C PRO A 119 -19.17 -11.56 -10.20
N PHE A 120 -18.86 -12.69 -10.81
CA PHE A 120 -19.82 -13.76 -11.15
C PHE A 120 -20.87 -13.42 -12.22
N THR A 121 -20.70 -12.32 -12.95
CA THR A 121 -21.49 -12.05 -14.17
C THR A 121 -20.72 -12.53 -15.40
N ASP A 122 -21.44 -12.86 -16.49
CA ASP A 122 -20.82 -13.37 -17.73
C ASP A 122 -19.80 -12.42 -18.35
N LYS A 123 -19.91 -11.12 -18.08
CA LYS A 123 -19.00 -10.08 -18.57
C LYS A 123 -17.74 -9.91 -17.71
N SER A 124 -17.65 -10.55 -16.54
CA SER A 124 -16.59 -10.29 -15.54
C SER A 124 -15.71 -11.50 -15.19
N THR A 125 -15.50 -12.41 -16.13
CA THR A 125 -14.75 -13.66 -15.89
C THR A 125 -13.34 -13.45 -15.31
N ARG A 126 -12.61 -12.42 -15.73
CA ARG A 126 -11.28 -12.11 -15.20
C ARG A 126 -11.34 -11.62 -13.75
N HIS A 127 -12.30 -10.74 -13.45
CA HIS A 127 -12.49 -10.21 -12.09
C HIS A 127 -12.94 -11.30 -11.13
N THR A 128 -13.83 -12.19 -11.58
CA THR A 128 -14.26 -13.35 -10.81
C THR A 128 -13.10 -14.29 -10.49
N LYS A 129 -12.24 -14.59 -11.49
CA LYS A 129 -11.03 -15.41 -11.28
C LYS A 129 -10.06 -14.76 -10.30
N ALA A 130 -9.80 -13.45 -10.42
CA ALA A 130 -8.94 -12.72 -9.52
C ALA A 130 -9.49 -12.70 -8.08
N LEU A 131 -10.81 -12.47 -7.91
CA LEU A 131 -11.46 -12.53 -6.60
C LEU A 131 -11.36 -13.93 -5.99
N LEU A 132 -11.61 -14.98 -6.75
CA LEU A 132 -11.45 -16.36 -6.29
C LEU A 132 -10.03 -16.65 -5.85
N LEU A 133 -9.02 -16.19 -6.59
CA LEU A 133 -7.62 -16.35 -6.21
C LEU A 133 -7.31 -15.63 -4.89
N ILE A 134 -7.86 -14.43 -4.67
CA ILE A 134 -7.71 -13.72 -3.40
C ILE A 134 -8.38 -14.49 -2.26
N ILE A 135 -9.58 -14.99 -2.45
CA ILE A 135 -10.29 -15.78 -1.43
C ILE A 135 -9.50 -17.04 -1.08
N ILE A 136 -9.06 -17.79 -2.09
CA ILE A 136 -8.27 -19.02 -1.90
C ILE A 136 -6.97 -18.70 -1.18
N SER A 137 -6.22 -17.67 -1.62
CA SER A 137 -4.98 -17.26 -0.97
C SER A 137 -5.21 -16.80 0.48
N GLY A 138 -6.35 -16.14 0.76
CA GLY A 138 -6.75 -15.77 2.11
C GLY A 138 -6.99 -16.97 3.02
N VAL A 139 -7.68 -18.00 2.53
CA VAL A 139 -7.90 -19.25 3.28
C VAL A 139 -6.56 -19.93 3.59
N PHE A 140 -5.65 -20.03 2.59
CA PHE A 140 -4.32 -20.58 2.82
C PHE A 140 -3.51 -19.76 3.83
N LEU A 141 -3.57 -18.43 3.75
CA LEU A 141 -2.88 -17.55 4.69
C LEU A 141 -3.41 -17.72 6.12
N ILE A 142 -4.72 -17.78 6.29
CA ILE A 142 -5.35 -17.99 7.60
C ILE A 142 -4.87 -19.32 8.18
N ASN A 143 -4.96 -20.41 7.41
CA ASN A 143 -4.48 -21.73 7.85
C ASN A 143 -2.99 -21.69 8.21
N TYR A 144 -2.16 -21.01 7.41
CA TYR A 144 -0.73 -20.90 7.68
C TYR A 144 -0.42 -20.10 8.97
N ILE A 145 -1.13 -18.99 9.21
CA ILE A 145 -0.94 -18.14 10.41
C ILE A 145 -1.34 -18.90 11.68
N PHE A 146 -2.46 -19.64 11.62
CA PHE A 146 -3.01 -20.35 12.78
C PHE A 146 -2.46 -21.77 12.93
N ASP A 147 -1.67 -22.27 11.98
CA ASP A 147 -1.05 -23.59 12.10
C ASP A 147 -0.01 -23.60 13.23
N LYS A 148 -0.40 -24.22 14.35
CA LYS A 148 0.43 -24.33 15.54
C LYS A 148 1.64 -25.25 15.34
N LEU A 149 1.62 -26.12 14.33
CA LEU A 149 2.69 -27.07 14.05
C LEU A 149 3.88 -26.41 13.33
N LYS A 150 3.64 -25.31 12.63
CA LYS A 150 4.70 -24.56 11.96
C LYS A 150 5.27 -23.50 12.90
N LYS A 151 6.51 -23.73 13.36
CA LYS A 151 7.31 -22.76 14.12
C LYS A 151 7.87 -21.65 13.21
N GLU A 152 7.02 -21.05 12.41
CA GLU A 152 7.43 -19.92 11.56
C GLU A 152 7.62 -18.64 12.36
N SER A 153 8.58 -17.83 11.92
CA SER A 153 8.85 -16.56 12.58
C SER A 153 7.66 -15.59 12.43
N LEU A 154 7.49 -14.72 13.40
CA LEU A 154 6.44 -13.70 13.35
C LEU A 154 6.61 -12.76 12.15
N GLU A 155 7.88 -12.51 11.76
CA GLU A 155 8.24 -11.73 10.60
C GLU A 155 7.71 -12.35 9.30
N SER A 156 7.89 -13.65 9.11
CA SER A 156 7.39 -14.37 7.93
C SER A 156 5.86 -14.30 7.83
N LYS A 157 5.17 -14.51 8.96
CA LYS A 157 3.70 -14.39 9.03
C LYS A 157 3.21 -13.00 8.70
N PHE A 158 3.88 -11.98 9.22
CA PHE A 158 3.56 -10.59 8.92
C PHE A 158 3.79 -10.25 7.44
N LEU A 159 4.91 -10.65 6.85
CA LEU A 159 5.21 -10.39 5.44
C LEU A 159 4.17 -11.01 4.51
N LEU A 160 3.74 -12.25 4.79
CA LEU A 160 2.67 -12.88 4.02
C LEU A 160 1.32 -12.14 4.18
N PHE A 161 0.99 -11.74 5.39
CA PHE A 161 -0.19 -10.92 5.66
C PHE A 161 -0.13 -9.58 4.92
N PHE A 162 1.01 -8.89 4.98
CA PHE A 162 1.25 -7.63 4.28
C PHE A 162 1.06 -7.77 2.76
N LEU A 163 1.64 -8.82 2.16
CA LEU A 163 1.47 -9.09 0.72
C LEU A 163 0.01 -9.41 0.37
N PHE A 164 -0.69 -10.13 1.24
CA PHE A 164 -2.10 -10.44 1.03
C PHE A 164 -2.98 -9.18 1.07
N ILE A 165 -2.82 -8.33 2.08
CA ILE A 165 -3.54 -7.04 2.14
C ILE A 165 -3.20 -6.17 0.93
N SER A 166 -1.93 -6.13 0.53
CA SER A 166 -1.51 -5.44 -0.68
C SER A 166 -2.24 -5.95 -1.92
N SER A 167 -2.39 -7.27 -2.06
CA SER A 167 -3.11 -7.86 -3.21
C SER A 167 -4.58 -7.46 -3.24
N ILE A 168 -5.25 -7.37 -2.10
CA ILE A 168 -6.63 -6.88 -1.99
C ILE A 168 -6.74 -5.42 -2.43
N ILE A 169 -5.85 -4.57 -1.94
CA ILE A 169 -5.82 -3.14 -2.28
C ILE A 169 -5.60 -2.95 -3.78
N PHE A 170 -4.63 -3.68 -4.35
CA PHE A 170 -4.38 -3.61 -5.79
C PHE A 170 -5.47 -4.23 -6.65
N PHE A 171 -6.16 -5.24 -6.15
CA PHE A 171 -7.34 -5.78 -6.81
C PHE A 171 -8.43 -4.71 -6.94
N LYS A 172 -8.71 -3.95 -5.87
CA LYS A 172 -9.64 -2.82 -5.91
C LYS A 172 -9.21 -1.79 -6.97
N SER A 173 -7.93 -1.42 -7.00
CA SER A 173 -7.39 -0.49 -8.00
C SER A 173 -7.50 -1.02 -9.43
N GLY A 174 -7.30 -2.32 -9.63
CA GLY A 174 -7.47 -2.99 -10.92
C GLY A 174 -8.92 -3.02 -11.39
N LEU A 175 -9.88 -3.22 -10.47
CA LEU A 175 -11.31 -3.15 -10.77
C LEU A 175 -11.75 -1.76 -11.23
N MET A 176 -11.20 -0.71 -10.61
CA MET A 176 -11.52 0.68 -10.96
C MET A 176 -11.05 1.07 -12.37
N ARG A 177 -10.24 0.25 -13.05
CA ARG A 177 -9.67 0.52 -14.38
C ARG A 177 -10.08 -0.51 -15.43
N SER A 178 -11.21 -1.13 -15.25
CA SER A 178 -11.71 -2.16 -16.17
C SER A 178 -12.34 -1.61 -17.46
N ASP A 179 -11.97 -0.40 -17.88
CA ASP A 179 -12.27 0.11 -19.20
C ASP A 179 -11.62 -0.78 -20.27
N GLY A 180 -12.38 -1.11 -21.32
CA GLY A 180 -12.05 -2.11 -22.33
C GLY A 180 -10.63 -2.05 -22.94
N PRO A 181 -9.96 -0.89 -23.10
CA PRO A 181 -8.59 -0.79 -23.59
C PRO A 181 -7.52 -1.33 -22.65
N HIS A 182 -7.78 -1.39 -21.34
CA HIS A 182 -6.80 -1.79 -20.32
C HIS A 182 -6.87 -3.29 -19.94
N ILE A 183 -7.79 -4.05 -20.55
CA ILE A 183 -8.01 -5.48 -20.28
C ILE A 183 -7.35 -6.40 -21.33
N LYS A 184 -6.58 -5.85 -22.26
CA LYS A 184 -5.86 -6.65 -23.26
C LYS A 184 -4.58 -7.27 -22.75
#